data_d7f1746e361b4f4de1b41f557771e356
#
_entry.id   d7f1746e361b4f4de1b41f557771e356
#
_cell.length_a   1.000
_cell.length_b   1.000
_cell.length_c   1.000
_cell.angle_alpha   90.00
_cell.angle_beta   90.00
_cell.angle_gamma   90.00
#
_symmetry.space_group_name_H-M   'P 1'
#
loop_
_entity.id
_entity.type
_entity.pdbx_description
1 polymer ?
#
loop_
_entity_poly.entity_id
_entity_poly.type
_entity_poly.pdbx_seq_one_letter_code
_entity_poly.pdbx_strand_id
1 'polypeptide(L)' 'MRDAGTTRERIFQALIKRYQADGEEALVKIDALLRGDVVPGHYNLTEDVDKLLAKVAFAEEKMATLRRHYGTN' A
#
# COMPACT_ATOMS: atom_id res chain seq x y z
N MET A 1 5.56 6.56 30.65
CA MET A 1 5.64 6.15 30.02
C MET A 1 5.60 5.42 29.55
N ARG A 2 5.62 5.12 29.30
CA ARG A 2 5.57 4.44 28.78
C ARG A 2 5.59 4.06 28.06
N ASP A 3 5.79 3.72 28.27
CA ASP A 3 6.17 3.48 27.12
C ASP A 3 5.56 2.56 26.37
N ALA A 4 4.52 2.76 26.08
CA ALA A 4 3.75 1.95 25.38
C ALA A 4 4.42 1.53 24.19
N GLY A 5 4.96 0.61 24.22
CA GLY A 5 5.63 0.14 23.13
C GLY A 5 6.99 0.71 23.03
N THR A 6 7.82 -0.06 22.50
CA THR A 6 9.19 0.30 22.26
C THR A 6 9.26 1.09 20.97
N THR A 7 10.41 1.69 20.72
CA THR A 7 10.67 2.33 19.45
C THR A 7 10.43 1.34 18.30
N ARG A 8 10.84 0.10 18.51
CA ARG A 8 10.67 -0.95 17.50
C ARG A 8 9.20 -1.13 17.16
N GLU A 9 8.34 -1.20 18.17
CA GLU A 9 6.91 -1.38 17.95
C GLU A 9 6.30 -0.18 17.26
N ARG A 10 6.76 1.00 17.61
CA ARG A 10 6.24 2.21 16.98
C ARG A 10 6.64 2.29 15.51
N ILE A 11 7.86 1.88 15.20
CA ILE A 11 8.30 1.83 13.80
C ILE A 11 7.49 0.79 13.04
N PHE A 12 7.27 -0.37 13.66
CA PHE A 12 6.46 -1.42 13.05
C PHE A 12 5.09 -0.88 12.67
N GLN A 13 4.41 -0.22 13.62
CA GLN A 13 3.08 0.31 13.37
C GLN A 13 3.10 1.40 12.30
N ALA A 14 4.10 2.24 12.31
CA ALA A 14 4.21 3.31 11.33
C ALA A 14 4.38 2.73 9.92
N LEU A 15 5.17 1.67 9.80
CA LEU A 15 5.37 1.03 8.50
C LEU A 15 4.10 0.37 8.00
N ILE A 16 3.38 -0.33 8.89
CA ILE A 16 2.12 -0.95 8.49
C ILE A 16 1.15 0.11 7.96
N LYS A 17 1.04 1.23 8.66
CA LYS A 17 0.15 2.31 8.23
C LYS A 17 0.59 2.88 6.88
N ARG A 18 1.89 3.01 6.68
CA ARG A 18 2.41 3.52 5.41
C ARG A 18 2.04 2.59 4.27
N TYR A 19 2.23 1.27 4.46
CA TYR A 19 1.93 0.33 3.40
C TYR A 19 0.44 0.25 3.12
N GLN A 20 -0.37 0.34 4.18
CA GLN A 20 -1.82 0.39 3.99
C GLN A 20 -2.22 1.60 3.15
N ALA A 21 -1.64 2.75 3.47
CA ALA A 21 -1.95 3.97 2.72
C ALA A 21 -1.49 3.86 1.27
N ASP A 22 -0.30 3.30 1.04
CA ASP A 22 0.21 3.14 -0.31
C ASP A 22 -0.72 2.24 -1.13
N GLY A 23 -1.16 1.14 -0.54
CA GLY A 23 -2.07 0.22 -1.23
C GLY A 23 -3.42 0.85 -1.50
N GLU A 24 -3.97 1.55 -0.51
CA GLU A 24 -5.26 2.21 -0.67
C GLU A 24 -5.22 3.26 -1.75
N GLU A 25 -4.16 4.04 -1.77
CA GLU A 25 -4.02 5.09 -2.77
C GLU A 25 -4.01 4.49 -4.17
N ALA A 26 -3.28 3.40 -4.35
CA ALA A 26 -3.23 2.75 -5.65
C ALA A 26 -4.58 2.17 -6.03
N LEU A 27 -5.30 1.59 -5.07
CA LEU A 27 -6.63 1.03 -5.36
C LEU A 27 -7.61 2.11 -5.78
N VAL A 28 -7.57 3.28 -5.14
CA VAL A 28 -8.42 4.38 -5.51
C VAL A 28 -8.14 4.81 -6.95
N LYS A 29 -6.87 4.85 -7.32
CA LYS A 29 -6.52 5.23 -8.68
C LYS A 29 -6.97 4.18 -9.70
N ILE A 30 -6.85 2.90 -9.36
CA ILE A 30 -7.33 1.84 -10.23
C ILE A 30 -8.83 1.98 -10.44
N ASP A 31 -9.57 2.20 -9.35
CA ASP A 31 -11.01 2.37 -9.43
C ASP A 31 -11.38 3.52 -10.35
N ALA A 32 -10.68 4.64 -10.21
CA ALA A 32 -10.95 5.81 -11.05
C ALA A 32 -10.70 5.50 -12.52
N LEU A 33 -9.61 4.81 -12.81
CA LEU A 33 -9.30 4.45 -14.19
C LEU A 33 -10.32 3.50 -14.77
N LEU A 34 -10.76 2.51 -13.98
CA LEU A 34 -11.72 1.53 -14.45
C LEU A 34 -13.10 2.12 -14.65
N ARG A 35 -13.44 3.18 -13.93
CA ARG A 35 -14.72 3.86 -14.12
C ARG A 35 -14.68 4.85 -15.28
N GLY A 36 -13.52 5.05 -15.86
CA GLY A 36 -13.41 6.00 -16.94
C GLY A 36 -13.14 7.42 -16.50
N ASP A 37 -12.78 7.63 -15.25
CA ASP A 37 -12.45 8.95 -14.71
C ASP A 37 -11.01 9.30 -15.07
N VAL A 38 -10.65 9.05 -16.32
CA VAL A 38 -9.28 9.25 -16.73
C VAL A 38 -9.09 10.63 -17.31
N VAL A 39 -7.90 11.14 -17.10
CA VAL A 39 -7.51 12.40 -17.70
C VAL A 39 -7.24 12.16 -19.17
N PRO A 40 -7.63 13.09 -20.05
CA PRO A 40 -7.28 12.96 -21.46
C PRO A 40 -5.77 12.81 -21.61
N GLY A 41 -5.36 11.90 -22.47
CA GLY A 41 -3.95 11.63 -22.66
C GLY A 41 -3.49 10.31 -22.12
N HIS A 42 -4.33 9.60 -21.40
CA HIS A 42 -4.00 8.26 -20.96
C HIS A 42 -4.27 7.31 -22.11
N TYR A 43 -3.21 6.77 -22.65
CA TYR A 43 -3.33 5.96 -23.86
C TYR A 43 -3.24 4.47 -23.60
N ASN A 44 -2.75 4.08 -22.45
CA ASN A 44 -2.55 2.66 -22.17
C ASN A 44 -3.11 2.34 -20.81
N LEU A 45 -4.42 2.16 -20.78
CA LEU A 45 -5.13 1.87 -19.53
C LEU A 45 -4.62 0.60 -18.88
N THR A 46 -4.38 -0.43 -19.71
CA THR A 46 -3.91 -1.71 -19.19
C THR A 46 -2.57 -1.55 -18.48
N GLU A 47 -1.66 -0.82 -19.11
CA GLU A 47 -0.35 -0.63 -18.52
C GLU A 47 -0.43 0.19 -17.24
N ASP A 48 -1.26 1.22 -17.25
CA ASP A 48 -1.43 2.06 -16.07
C ASP A 48 -2.00 1.28 -14.91
N VAL A 49 -3.03 0.47 -15.16
CA VAL A 49 -3.61 -0.35 -14.11
C VAL A 49 -2.60 -1.39 -13.62
N ASP A 50 -1.85 -1.98 -14.54
CA ASP A 50 -0.84 -2.97 -14.16
C ASP A 50 0.19 -2.39 -13.20
N LYS A 51 0.66 -1.18 -13.49
CA LYS A 51 1.64 -0.53 -12.61
C LYS A 51 1.06 -0.24 -11.23
N LEU A 52 -0.19 0.19 -11.19
CA LEU A 52 -0.85 0.46 -9.91
C LEU A 52 -1.10 -0.83 -9.14
N LEU A 53 -1.48 -1.89 -9.86
CA LEU A 53 -1.70 -3.17 -9.23
C LEU A 53 -0.40 -3.71 -8.62
N ALA A 54 0.73 -3.47 -9.29
CA ALA A 54 2.02 -3.86 -8.74
C ALA A 54 2.30 -3.14 -7.42
N LYS A 55 1.88 -1.88 -7.32
CA LYS A 55 2.05 -1.14 -6.06
C LYS A 55 1.19 -1.74 -4.95
N VAL A 56 -0.03 -2.15 -5.25
CA VAL A 56 -0.89 -2.80 -4.27
C VAL A 56 -0.24 -4.10 -3.79
N ALA A 57 0.17 -4.92 -4.74
CA ALA A 57 0.77 -6.21 -4.42
C ALA A 57 2.05 -6.03 -3.60
N PHE A 58 2.84 -5.04 -3.95
CA PHE A 58 4.09 -4.77 -3.25
C PHE A 58 3.82 -4.33 -1.82
N ALA A 59 2.83 -3.46 -1.63
CA ALA A 59 2.46 -3.01 -0.30
C ALA A 59 1.96 -4.17 0.55
N GLU A 60 1.12 -5.02 -0.01
CA GLU A 60 0.61 -6.18 0.70
C GLU A 60 1.73 -7.15 1.06
N GLU A 61 2.65 -7.35 0.15
CA GLU A 61 3.76 -8.23 0.42
C GLU A 61 4.67 -7.69 1.50
N LYS A 62 4.93 -6.39 1.49
CA LYS A 62 5.74 -5.77 2.53
C LYS A 62 5.10 -5.94 3.90
N MET A 63 3.78 -5.77 3.99
CA MET A 63 3.08 -5.96 5.26
C MET A 63 3.19 -7.41 5.72
N ALA A 64 2.99 -8.34 4.80
CA ALA A 64 3.08 -9.75 5.15
C ALA A 64 4.49 -10.12 5.60
N THR A 65 5.49 -9.62 4.89
CA THR A 65 6.88 -9.89 5.22
C THR A 65 7.23 -9.32 6.59
N LEU A 66 6.81 -8.09 6.83
CA LEU A 66 7.09 -7.43 8.10
C LEU A 66 6.44 -8.19 9.25
N ARG A 67 5.19 -8.60 9.09
CA ARG A 67 4.49 -9.36 10.13
C ARG A 67 5.12 -10.72 10.36
N ARG A 68 5.53 -11.38 9.30
CA ARG A 68 6.11 -12.72 9.41
C ARG A 68 7.40 -12.70 10.20
N HIS A 69 8.21 -11.68 10.00
CA HIS A 69 9.53 -11.65 10.62
C HIS A 69 9.58 -10.90 11.94
N TYR A 70 8.70 -9.94 12.13
CA TYR A 70 8.79 -9.05 13.28
C TYR A 70 7.47 -8.87 14.00
N GLY A 71 6.42 -9.45 13.51
CA GLY A 71 5.14 -9.32 14.16
C GLY A 71 5.09 -10.14 15.41
N THR A 72 4.36 -9.63 16.40
CA THR A 72 4.09 -10.41 17.58
C THR A 72 2.73 -11.01 17.42
N ASN A 73 2.61 -12.19 17.89
CA ASN A 73 1.32 -12.78 17.79
C ASN A 73 0.61 -12.79 19.03
#